data_d2f8f200e7685745d93a957372bbd69d
#
_entry.id   d2f8f200e7685745d93a957372bbd69d
#
_cell.length_a   1.000
_cell.length_b   1.000
_cell.length_c   1.000
_cell.angle_alpha   90.00
_cell.angle_beta   90.00
_cell.angle_gamma   90.00
#
_symmetry.space_group_name_H-M   'P 1'
#
loop_
_entity.id
_entity.type
_entity.pdbx_description
1 polymer ?
#
loop_
_entity_poly.entity_id
_entity_poly.type
_entity_poly.pdbx_seq_one_letter_code
_entity_poly.pdbx_strand_id
1 'polypeptide(L)'
;MARSETVLVTAPAGSLATVRPEPTRISFRTWAPRVALLLAMGAGVLMANLLPAIVFDGGGMPLSDVAAAVTAEGNGWVMTLAWLTGLIALISVFAFPPEERFVQTVAISLGCLGVLVLPFYISRNLTAIEPQATGLGPGMLGMTVAYLAAAVLPWFDLLWWNRAKPVLGTDWQKWLFIGPAALWILGLTVFPLAYAITTSRYAFRTGKIVKDIGWGNYRKLFNDVLFDPATRGQAIAHTVLVGLGAALVVLVVGGIIGLLSDERSVVQSTRRAATWIPLAVVPVVLLSLTGDPNVFPTIFGQHLPLAPVLEKDVSFTLSITYVFVAGAVAIEMVLGFLLALLFNREMRGRSILRTIITLPIFATPVAIGFLCRTIFYEGGGPVNSFLQMFGVIPPPWLSNPTWARITTIITDVWEWTPLVFIIALAGLQGLPQDVTEASSVDGAGWWATLRYITLPLMAPILWLILLLRAVDAFKVFDLVVAMTLGGPGQATRYYSFFNYQTARKQFFYGEAAAQAFLLLFIVLILVSLLWGRIRHIYEDQGVAA
;
A
#
# COMPACT_ATOMS: atom_id res chain seq x y z
N MET A 1 8.02 -7.74 -35.67
CA MET A 1 8.29 -6.71 -36.68
C MET A 1 9.13 -5.62 -36.00
N ALA A 2 10.44 -5.69 -36.20
CA ALA A 2 11.38 -4.72 -35.64
C ALA A 2 11.50 -3.53 -36.62
N ARG A 3 11.17 -2.34 -36.17
CA ARG A 3 11.46 -1.09 -36.88
C ARG A 3 12.96 -0.80 -36.71
N SER A 4 13.68 -0.81 -37.82
CA SER A 4 15.07 -0.32 -37.90
C SER A 4 15.03 1.23 -37.92
N GLU A 5 15.44 1.86 -36.82
CA GLU A 5 15.76 3.30 -36.84
C GLU A 5 17.15 3.50 -37.46
N THR A 6 17.17 4.23 -38.56
CA THR A 6 18.38 4.62 -39.25
C THR A 6 18.89 5.92 -38.62
N VAL A 7 19.97 5.87 -37.85
CA VAL A 7 20.66 7.06 -37.34
C VAL A 7 21.52 7.65 -38.45
N LEU A 8 21.17 8.84 -38.94
CA LEU A 8 21.95 9.64 -39.88
C LEU A 8 23.07 10.39 -39.13
N VAL A 9 24.29 9.95 -39.27
CA VAL A 9 25.48 10.68 -38.85
C VAL A 9 25.96 11.52 -40.03
N THR A 10 25.91 12.85 -39.93
CA THR A 10 26.45 13.79 -40.95
C THR A 10 27.95 13.85 -40.83
N ALA A 11 28.67 13.32 -41.83
CA ALA A 11 30.08 13.56 -42.06
C ALA A 11 30.27 14.69 -43.12
N PRO A 12 31.37 15.46 -43.09
CA PRO A 12 31.54 16.58 -43.99
C PRO A 12 31.74 16.13 -45.42
N ALA A 13 30.92 16.69 -46.30
CA ALA A 13 30.94 16.69 -47.77
C ALA A 13 31.41 15.41 -48.49
N GLY A 14 30.48 14.56 -48.89
CA GLY A 14 30.65 13.81 -50.11
C GLY A 14 30.30 12.32 -50.16
N SER A 15 29.99 11.60 -49.08
CA SER A 15 29.53 10.22 -49.22
C SER A 15 28.62 9.79 -48.07
N LEU A 16 27.37 9.44 -48.39
CA LEU A 16 26.47 8.72 -47.53
C LEU A 16 26.90 7.23 -47.47
N ALA A 17 27.70 6.88 -46.47
CA ALA A 17 27.99 5.50 -46.18
C ALA A 17 26.88 4.96 -45.26
N THR A 18 26.04 4.09 -45.80
CA THR A 18 25.11 3.28 -45.00
C THR A 18 25.91 2.27 -44.20
N VAL A 19 26.14 2.55 -42.91
CA VAL A 19 26.68 1.56 -41.98
C VAL A 19 25.58 0.53 -41.71
N ARG A 20 25.66 -0.63 -42.37
CA ARG A 20 24.88 -1.78 -41.97
C ARG A 20 25.38 -2.21 -40.59
N PRO A 21 24.51 -2.41 -39.60
CA PRO A 21 24.92 -3.02 -38.34
C PRO A 21 25.52 -4.40 -38.65
N GLU A 22 26.77 -4.64 -38.27
CA GLU A 22 27.35 -5.98 -38.34
C GLU A 22 26.49 -6.95 -37.55
N PRO A 23 26.22 -8.16 -38.10
CA PRO A 23 25.51 -9.17 -37.33
C PRO A 23 26.34 -9.47 -36.08
N THR A 24 25.75 -9.17 -34.89
CA THR A 24 26.38 -9.43 -33.59
C THR A 24 26.76 -10.90 -33.53
N ARG A 25 28.05 -11.21 -33.71
CA ARG A 25 28.58 -12.55 -33.47
C ARG A 25 28.29 -12.88 -32.00
N ILE A 26 27.38 -13.84 -31.79
CA ILE A 26 27.04 -14.38 -30.47
C ILE A 26 28.33 -14.99 -29.92
N SER A 27 29.01 -14.28 -29.01
CA SER A 27 30.26 -14.71 -28.41
C SER A 27 29.96 -15.68 -27.28
N PHE A 28 30.76 -16.73 -27.12
CA PHE A 28 30.69 -17.66 -25.99
C PHE A 28 30.62 -16.93 -24.63
N ARG A 29 31.26 -15.77 -24.50
CA ARG A 29 31.22 -14.93 -23.29
C ARG A 29 29.82 -14.39 -22.93
N THR A 30 28.89 -14.28 -23.88
CA THR A 30 27.51 -13.84 -23.58
C THR A 30 26.61 -14.99 -23.14
N TRP A 31 27.00 -16.22 -23.45
CA TRP A 31 26.23 -17.42 -23.11
C TRP A 31 26.71 -18.11 -21.83
N ALA A 32 27.99 -18.00 -21.47
CA ALA A 32 28.55 -18.69 -20.30
C ALA A 32 27.78 -18.45 -19.00
N PRO A 33 27.42 -17.21 -18.61
CA PRO A 33 26.64 -16.97 -17.40
C PRO A 33 25.21 -17.52 -17.48
N ARG A 34 24.59 -17.49 -18.67
CA ARG A 34 23.26 -18.09 -18.88
C ARG A 34 23.30 -19.61 -18.74
N VAL A 35 24.31 -20.24 -19.30
CA VAL A 35 24.53 -21.70 -19.18
C VAL A 35 24.80 -22.08 -17.72
N ALA A 36 25.64 -21.33 -17.01
CA ALA A 36 25.90 -21.57 -15.59
C ALA A 36 24.64 -21.46 -14.74
N LEU A 37 23.79 -20.48 -15.02
CA LEU A 37 22.51 -20.27 -14.35
C LEU A 37 21.54 -21.44 -14.62
N LEU A 38 21.42 -21.86 -15.89
CA LEU A 38 20.57 -23.00 -16.28
C LEU A 38 21.07 -24.30 -15.66
N LEU A 39 22.39 -24.49 -15.56
CA LEU A 39 22.98 -25.65 -14.89
C LEU A 39 22.70 -25.64 -13.39
N ALA A 40 22.77 -24.47 -12.73
CA ALA A 40 22.45 -24.36 -11.32
C ALA A 40 20.97 -24.66 -11.05
N MET A 41 20.06 -24.08 -11.85
CA MET A 41 18.62 -24.35 -11.72
C MET A 41 18.29 -25.83 -12.03
N GLY A 42 18.86 -26.36 -13.10
CA GLY A 42 18.70 -27.77 -13.48
C GLY A 42 19.24 -28.73 -12.42
N ALA A 43 20.40 -28.45 -11.83
CA ALA A 43 20.95 -29.22 -10.72
C ALA A 43 20.03 -29.22 -9.50
N GLY A 44 19.42 -28.07 -9.19
CA GLY A 44 18.43 -27.96 -8.11
C GLY A 44 17.22 -28.86 -8.33
N VAL A 45 16.65 -28.86 -9.55
CA VAL A 45 15.54 -29.74 -9.93
C VAL A 45 15.95 -31.22 -9.88
N LEU A 46 17.11 -31.57 -10.41
CA LEU A 46 17.62 -32.93 -10.37
C LEU A 46 17.84 -33.41 -8.94
N MET A 47 18.47 -32.63 -8.09
CA MET A 47 18.69 -32.99 -6.69
C MET A 47 17.36 -33.20 -5.96
N ALA A 48 16.37 -32.33 -6.18
CA ALA A 48 15.04 -32.46 -5.57
C ALA A 48 14.31 -33.75 -5.97
N ASN A 49 14.53 -34.26 -7.19
CA ASN A 49 13.85 -35.44 -7.69
C ASN A 49 14.62 -36.75 -7.48
N LEU A 50 15.97 -36.70 -7.43
CA LEU A 50 16.80 -37.92 -7.31
C LEU A 50 17.15 -38.26 -5.86
N LEU A 51 17.11 -37.26 -4.94
CA LEU A 51 17.46 -37.46 -3.55
C LEU A 51 16.20 -37.27 -2.67
N PRO A 52 16.15 -37.90 -1.49
CA PRO A 52 15.00 -37.74 -0.61
C PRO A 52 14.78 -36.27 -0.21
N ALA A 53 13.52 -35.85 -0.30
CA ALA A 53 13.10 -34.50 0.07
C ALA A 53 12.90 -34.33 1.58
N ILE A 54 12.44 -35.37 2.25
CA ILE A 54 12.29 -35.47 3.72
C ILE A 54 13.03 -36.71 4.19
N VAL A 55 13.66 -36.65 5.37
CA VAL A 55 14.38 -37.76 5.99
C VAL A 55 13.72 -38.12 7.32
N PHE A 56 13.61 -39.43 7.59
CA PHE A 56 13.13 -40.00 8.85
C PHE A 56 14.01 -41.21 9.25
N ASP A 57 13.88 -41.69 10.48
CA ASP A 57 14.64 -42.81 10.99
C ASP A 57 14.34 -44.11 10.18
N GLY A 58 15.30 -44.50 9.34
CA GLY A 58 15.21 -45.67 8.49
C GLY A 58 14.92 -45.44 7.00
N GLY A 59 14.76 -44.19 6.56
CA GLY A 59 14.52 -43.91 5.13
C GLY A 59 14.37 -42.45 4.77
N GLY A 60 13.84 -42.19 3.57
CA GLY A 60 13.54 -40.86 3.08
C GLY A 60 12.41 -40.87 2.05
N MET A 61 11.62 -39.81 2.03
CA MET A 61 10.50 -39.62 1.12
C MET A 61 10.95 -38.77 -0.09
N PRO A 62 10.71 -39.22 -1.34
CA PRO A 62 11.02 -38.44 -2.54
C PRO A 62 10.07 -37.24 -2.68
N LEU A 63 10.45 -36.26 -3.50
CA LEU A 63 9.67 -35.06 -3.74
C LEU A 63 8.28 -35.35 -4.32
N SER A 64 8.14 -36.39 -5.14
CA SER A 64 6.85 -36.83 -5.72
C SER A 64 5.81 -37.16 -4.65
N ASP A 65 6.22 -37.86 -3.62
CA ASP A 65 5.34 -38.30 -2.54
C ASP A 65 5.04 -37.16 -1.58
N VAL A 66 6.03 -36.28 -1.33
CA VAL A 66 5.82 -35.03 -0.59
C VAL A 66 4.83 -34.13 -1.34
N ALA A 67 4.96 -34.02 -2.67
CA ALA A 67 4.04 -33.26 -3.50
C ALA A 67 2.62 -33.84 -3.45
N ALA A 68 2.49 -35.16 -3.47
CA ALA A 68 1.19 -35.83 -3.31
C ALA A 68 0.57 -35.56 -1.94
N ALA A 69 1.36 -35.65 -0.85
CA ALA A 69 0.92 -35.36 0.50
C ALA A 69 0.47 -33.89 0.67
N VAL A 70 1.29 -32.93 0.19
CA VAL A 70 0.96 -31.49 0.21
C VAL A 70 -0.31 -31.21 -0.59
N THR A 71 -0.52 -31.90 -1.70
CA THR A 71 -1.72 -31.72 -2.53
C THR A 71 -2.94 -32.35 -1.88
N ALA A 72 -2.81 -33.49 -1.24
CA ALA A 72 -3.87 -34.18 -0.51
C ALA A 72 -4.38 -33.33 0.68
N GLU A 73 -3.51 -32.54 1.31
CA GLU A 73 -3.87 -31.58 2.35
C GLU A 73 -4.54 -30.29 1.82
N GLY A 74 -4.80 -30.20 0.52
CA GLY A 74 -5.39 -28.98 -0.09
C GLY A 74 -4.38 -27.85 -0.36
N ASN A 75 -3.09 -28.05 -0.12
CA ASN A 75 -2.03 -27.06 -0.26
C ASN A 75 -1.25 -27.15 -1.58
N GLY A 76 -1.77 -27.81 -2.59
CA GLY A 76 -1.17 -27.95 -3.91
C GLY A 76 -0.80 -26.61 -4.59
N TRP A 77 -1.40 -25.52 -4.17
CA TRP A 77 -1.06 -24.16 -4.63
C TRP A 77 0.41 -23.78 -4.33
N VAL A 78 1.02 -24.31 -3.26
CA VAL A 78 2.44 -24.07 -2.93
C VAL A 78 3.34 -24.63 -4.02
N MET A 79 3.01 -25.85 -4.49
CA MET A 79 3.71 -26.49 -5.60
C MET A 79 3.52 -25.68 -6.89
N THR A 80 2.27 -25.26 -7.16
CA THR A 80 1.96 -24.44 -8.35
C THR A 80 2.71 -23.12 -8.32
N LEU A 81 2.79 -22.44 -7.17
CA LEU A 81 3.53 -21.20 -7.00
C LEU A 81 5.02 -21.41 -7.25
N ALA A 82 5.62 -22.45 -6.66
CA ALA A 82 7.04 -22.78 -6.87
C ALA A 82 7.34 -23.07 -8.35
N TRP A 83 6.47 -23.82 -9.04
CA TRP A 83 6.60 -24.08 -10.48
C TRP A 83 6.45 -22.82 -11.33
N LEU A 84 5.44 -21.97 -11.06
CA LEU A 84 5.23 -20.71 -11.79
C LEU A 84 6.40 -19.75 -11.62
N THR A 85 6.88 -19.59 -10.41
CA THR A 85 8.03 -18.69 -10.14
C THR A 85 9.31 -19.23 -10.74
N GLY A 86 9.53 -20.56 -10.71
CA GLY A 86 10.63 -21.22 -11.40
C GLY A 86 10.57 -21.05 -12.92
N LEU A 87 9.37 -21.14 -13.51
CA LEU A 87 9.15 -20.90 -14.94
C LEU A 87 9.40 -19.42 -15.30
N ILE A 88 8.97 -18.49 -14.48
CA ILE A 88 9.27 -17.06 -14.65
C ILE A 88 10.78 -16.82 -14.62
N ALA A 89 11.51 -17.42 -13.67
CA ALA A 89 12.95 -17.33 -13.62
C ALA A 89 13.59 -17.87 -14.91
N LEU A 90 13.15 -19.04 -15.38
CA LEU A 90 13.66 -19.67 -16.59
C LEU A 90 13.38 -18.82 -17.84
N ILE A 91 12.17 -18.33 -18.01
CA ILE A 91 11.79 -17.46 -19.14
C ILE A 91 12.61 -16.16 -19.09
N SER A 92 12.83 -15.59 -17.91
CA SER A 92 13.57 -14.35 -17.73
C SER A 92 15.04 -14.46 -18.18
N VAL A 93 15.62 -15.66 -18.18
CA VAL A 93 16.98 -15.90 -18.73
C VAL A 93 17.07 -15.53 -20.22
N PHE A 94 15.97 -15.67 -20.97
CA PHE A 94 15.94 -15.50 -22.43
C PHE A 94 15.11 -14.29 -22.88
N ALA A 95 14.14 -13.83 -22.08
CA ALA A 95 13.12 -12.88 -22.50
C ALA A 95 13.60 -11.42 -22.63
N PHE A 96 14.67 -11.05 -21.94
CA PHE A 96 15.13 -9.66 -21.90
C PHE A 96 16.30 -9.40 -22.84
N PRO A 97 16.29 -8.25 -23.56
CA PRO A 97 17.42 -7.82 -24.38
C PRO A 97 18.63 -7.47 -23.50
N PRO A 98 19.84 -7.46 -24.06
CA PRO A 98 21.07 -7.17 -23.32
C PRO A 98 21.09 -5.81 -22.61
N GLU A 99 20.25 -4.87 -23.07
CA GLU A 99 20.12 -3.52 -22.51
C GLU A 99 19.33 -3.51 -21.19
N GLU A 100 18.47 -4.50 -20.98
CA GLU A 100 17.61 -4.65 -19.80
C GLU A 100 18.13 -5.69 -18.79
N ARG A 101 19.44 -5.92 -18.74
CA ARG A 101 20.05 -6.93 -17.86
C ARG A 101 19.70 -6.77 -16.40
N PHE A 102 19.49 -5.57 -15.94
CA PHE A 102 19.07 -5.34 -14.57
C PHE A 102 17.68 -5.93 -14.29
N VAL A 103 16.71 -5.62 -15.15
CA VAL A 103 15.34 -6.17 -15.04
C VAL A 103 15.37 -7.70 -15.13
N GLN A 104 16.18 -8.24 -16.03
CA GLN A 104 16.44 -9.66 -16.16
C GLN A 104 16.99 -10.26 -14.86
N THR A 105 18.00 -9.64 -14.25
CA THR A 105 18.61 -10.10 -13.00
C THR A 105 17.60 -10.10 -11.85
N VAL A 106 16.82 -9.05 -11.71
CA VAL A 106 15.76 -8.96 -10.70
C VAL A 106 14.69 -10.03 -10.92
N ALA A 107 14.24 -10.21 -12.15
CA ALA A 107 13.20 -11.21 -12.48
C ALA A 107 13.67 -12.64 -12.21
N ILE A 108 14.92 -12.96 -12.55
CA ILE A 108 15.52 -14.27 -12.25
C ILE A 108 15.63 -14.47 -10.74
N SER A 109 16.16 -13.47 -10.01
CA SER A 109 16.32 -13.57 -8.57
C SER A 109 14.99 -13.75 -7.84
N LEU A 110 13.97 -12.97 -8.19
CA LEU A 110 12.64 -13.09 -7.63
C LEU A 110 12.00 -14.45 -7.96
N GLY A 111 12.15 -14.92 -9.18
CA GLY A 111 11.66 -16.24 -9.59
C GLY A 111 12.34 -17.38 -8.82
N CYS A 112 13.66 -17.32 -8.66
CA CYS A 112 14.41 -18.30 -7.87
C CYS A 112 14.04 -18.27 -6.38
N LEU A 113 13.86 -17.09 -5.80
CA LEU A 113 13.39 -16.93 -4.41
C LEU A 113 11.97 -17.47 -4.23
N GLY A 114 11.10 -17.32 -5.24
CA GLY A 114 9.75 -17.89 -5.21
C GLY A 114 9.74 -19.42 -5.15
N VAL A 115 10.69 -20.10 -5.79
CA VAL A 115 10.86 -21.56 -5.67
C VAL A 115 11.20 -21.98 -4.24
N LEU A 116 11.93 -21.15 -3.49
CA LEU A 116 12.32 -21.44 -2.11
C LEU A 116 11.17 -21.40 -1.11
N VAL A 117 9.97 -20.98 -1.52
CA VAL A 117 8.74 -21.12 -0.73
C VAL A 117 8.44 -22.59 -0.44
N LEU A 118 8.76 -23.48 -1.36
CA LEU A 118 8.49 -24.92 -1.24
C LEU A 118 9.31 -25.58 -0.10
N PRO A 119 10.65 -25.51 -0.06
CA PRO A 119 11.42 -26.08 1.05
C PRO A 119 11.08 -25.44 2.39
N PHE A 120 10.78 -24.16 2.40
CA PHE A 120 10.34 -23.47 3.61
C PHE A 120 8.98 -23.99 4.10
N TYR A 121 8.01 -24.16 3.20
CA TYR A 121 6.70 -24.73 3.54
C TYR A 121 6.84 -26.14 4.08
N ILE A 122 7.62 -27.01 3.43
CA ILE A 122 7.86 -28.39 3.85
C ILE A 122 8.55 -28.41 5.23
N SER A 123 9.59 -27.60 5.43
CA SER A 123 10.28 -27.51 6.72
C SER A 123 9.34 -27.15 7.88
N ARG A 124 8.39 -26.26 7.63
CA ARG A 124 7.45 -25.83 8.65
C ARG A 124 6.36 -26.86 8.95
N ASN A 125 5.92 -27.59 7.96
CA ASN A 125 4.83 -28.57 8.06
C ASN A 125 5.35 -30.01 8.08
N LEU A 126 6.62 -30.19 8.43
CA LEU A 126 7.32 -31.47 8.34
C LEU A 126 6.58 -32.61 9.03
N THR A 127 6.17 -32.39 10.28
CA THR A 127 5.43 -33.39 11.09
C THR A 127 3.98 -33.59 10.66
N ALA A 128 3.40 -32.65 9.94
CA ALA A 128 2.06 -32.79 9.37
C ALA A 128 2.11 -33.62 8.07
N ILE A 129 3.16 -33.44 7.26
CA ILE A 129 3.38 -34.17 6.01
C ILE A 129 3.79 -35.62 6.30
N GLU A 130 4.74 -35.79 7.22
CA GLU A 130 5.24 -37.10 7.66
C GLU A 130 5.52 -37.07 9.17
N PRO A 131 4.71 -37.75 10.00
CA PRO A 131 4.82 -37.74 11.45
C PRO A 131 6.19 -38.23 12.00
N GLN A 132 6.90 -39.05 11.23
CA GLN A 132 8.21 -39.59 11.59
C GLN A 132 9.38 -38.76 11.04
N ALA A 133 9.10 -37.64 10.37
CA ALA A 133 10.13 -36.82 9.76
C ALA A 133 11.08 -36.20 10.79
N THR A 134 12.36 -36.34 10.59
CA THR A 134 13.43 -35.77 11.43
C THR A 134 14.01 -34.47 10.84
N GLY A 135 13.85 -34.24 9.52
CA GLY A 135 14.33 -33.02 8.88
C GLY A 135 14.14 -33.00 7.35
N LEU A 136 14.58 -31.88 6.75
CA LEU A 136 14.68 -31.78 5.31
C LEU A 136 15.78 -32.69 4.79
N GLY A 137 15.45 -33.44 3.75
CA GLY A 137 16.38 -34.34 3.08
C GLY A 137 17.39 -33.62 2.17
N PRO A 138 18.45 -34.32 1.75
CA PRO A 138 19.51 -33.76 0.91
C PRO A 138 18.98 -33.25 -0.45
N GLY A 139 17.87 -33.78 -0.94
CA GLY A 139 17.20 -33.29 -2.16
C GLY A 139 16.69 -31.85 -2.01
N MET A 140 15.97 -31.57 -0.92
CA MET A 140 15.45 -30.23 -0.65
C MET A 140 16.55 -29.24 -0.24
N LEU A 141 17.55 -29.69 0.51
CA LEU A 141 18.71 -28.86 0.86
C LEU A 141 19.51 -28.52 -0.40
N GLY A 142 19.76 -29.48 -1.27
CA GLY A 142 20.45 -29.28 -2.54
C GLY A 142 19.69 -28.31 -3.47
N MET A 143 18.37 -28.47 -3.59
CA MET A 143 17.53 -27.54 -4.31
C MET A 143 17.62 -26.13 -3.73
N THR A 144 17.53 -25.98 -2.41
CA THR A 144 17.64 -24.70 -1.72
C THR A 144 18.95 -23.99 -2.05
N VAL A 145 20.08 -24.69 -1.90
CA VAL A 145 21.41 -24.15 -2.20
C VAL A 145 21.54 -23.78 -3.69
N ALA A 146 21.05 -24.64 -4.60
CA ALA A 146 21.15 -24.40 -6.02
C ALA A 146 20.31 -23.16 -6.46
N TYR A 147 19.10 -22.99 -5.94
CA TYR A 147 18.26 -21.83 -6.25
C TYR A 147 18.72 -20.55 -5.56
N LEU A 148 19.30 -20.63 -4.36
CA LEU A 148 20.01 -19.50 -3.74
C LEU A 148 21.20 -19.06 -4.60
N ALA A 149 22.02 -20.01 -5.04
CA ALA A 149 23.13 -19.73 -5.95
C ALA A 149 22.62 -19.11 -7.27
N ALA A 150 21.56 -19.66 -7.87
CA ALA A 150 20.95 -19.13 -9.08
C ALA A 150 20.35 -17.71 -8.89
N ALA A 151 19.85 -17.38 -7.71
CA ALA A 151 19.39 -16.03 -7.39
C ALA A 151 20.54 -15.02 -7.28
N VAL A 152 21.73 -15.47 -6.84
CA VAL A 152 22.89 -14.59 -6.57
C VAL A 152 23.82 -14.50 -7.79
N LEU A 153 23.96 -15.58 -8.58
CA LEU A 153 24.85 -15.62 -9.75
C LEU A 153 24.67 -14.46 -10.74
N PRO A 154 23.45 -14.03 -11.12
CA PRO A 154 23.27 -12.92 -12.04
C PRO A 154 23.81 -11.60 -11.53
N TRP A 155 23.83 -11.41 -10.19
CA TRP A 155 24.40 -10.23 -9.55
C TRP A 155 25.93 -10.23 -9.64
N PHE A 156 26.59 -11.39 -9.55
CA PHE A 156 28.03 -11.48 -9.78
C PHE A 156 28.40 -11.20 -11.24
N ASP A 157 27.60 -11.66 -12.20
CA ASP A 157 27.80 -11.35 -13.62
C ASP A 157 27.64 -9.84 -13.86
N LEU A 158 26.63 -9.23 -13.27
CA LEU A 158 26.41 -7.80 -13.34
C LEU A 158 27.58 -7.00 -12.70
N LEU A 159 28.15 -7.51 -11.61
CA LEU A 159 29.20 -6.85 -10.82
C LEU A 159 30.60 -7.02 -11.39
N TRP A 160 30.95 -8.21 -11.85
CA TRP A 160 32.34 -8.57 -12.11
C TRP A 160 32.70 -8.65 -13.59
N TRP A 161 31.82 -9.22 -14.40
CA TRP A 161 32.10 -9.47 -15.81
C TRP A 161 32.02 -8.23 -16.68
N ASN A 162 31.26 -7.23 -16.29
CA ASN A 162 31.08 -5.97 -17.00
C ASN A 162 32.16 -4.89 -16.73
N ARG A 163 33.17 -5.16 -15.91
CA ARG A 163 34.33 -4.25 -15.72
C ARG A 163 35.10 -3.96 -17.01
N ALA A 164 34.87 -4.72 -18.06
CA ALA A 164 35.63 -4.60 -19.33
C ALA A 164 34.94 -3.73 -20.39
N LYS A 165 33.79 -3.12 -20.15
CA LYS A 165 33.14 -2.23 -21.13
C LYS A 165 32.65 -0.93 -20.49
N PRO A 166 33.10 0.24 -21.00
CA PRO A 166 32.70 1.55 -20.53
C PRO A 166 31.29 2.00 -20.99
N VAL A 167 30.40 1.04 -21.31
CA VAL A 167 29.04 1.31 -21.84
C VAL A 167 27.96 1.31 -20.75
N LEU A 168 28.30 0.92 -19.54
CA LEU A 168 27.42 1.14 -18.40
C LEU A 168 27.72 2.52 -17.82
N GLY A 169 26.86 3.50 -18.13
CA GLY A 169 26.89 4.79 -17.47
C GLY A 169 26.90 4.63 -15.94
N THR A 170 27.24 5.69 -15.24
CA THR A 170 27.38 5.75 -13.77
C THR A 170 26.16 5.25 -12.98
N ASP A 171 25.08 4.86 -13.66
CA ASP A 171 23.82 4.45 -13.05
C ASP A 171 23.82 3.04 -12.45
N TRP A 172 24.67 2.10 -12.92
CA TRP A 172 24.72 0.75 -12.36
C TRP A 172 25.24 0.73 -10.92
N GLN A 173 26.09 1.69 -10.54
CA GLN A 173 26.59 1.82 -9.16
C GLN A 173 25.43 2.09 -8.17
N LYS A 174 24.42 2.86 -8.58
CA LYS A 174 23.22 3.12 -7.78
C LYS A 174 22.50 1.81 -7.46
N TRP A 175 22.35 0.95 -8.46
CA TRP A 175 21.66 -0.33 -8.31
C TRP A 175 22.46 -1.36 -7.50
N LEU A 176 23.80 -1.26 -7.51
CA LEU A 176 24.66 -2.08 -6.65
C LEU A 176 24.39 -1.82 -5.17
N PHE A 177 24.23 -0.55 -4.80
CA PHE A 177 23.92 -0.15 -3.44
C PHE A 177 22.47 -0.40 -3.07
N ILE A 178 21.54 -0.19 -4.00
CA ILE A 178 20.10 -0.36 -3.76
C ILE A 178 19.68 -1.83 -3.85
N GLY A 179 20.32 -2.65 -4.70
CA GLY A 179 19.93 -4.03 -4.98
C GLY A 179 19.84 -4.91 -3.74
N PRO A 180 20.87 -5.01 -2.88
CA PRO A 180 20.81 -5.78 -1.65
C PRO A 180 19.71 -5.30 -0.69
N ALA A 181 19.56 -3.97 -0.55
CA ALA A 181 18.51 -3.38 0.27
C ALA A 181 17.11 -3.67 -0.31
N ALA A 182 16.95 -3.56 -1.61
CA ALA A 182 15.68 -3.87 -2.29
C ALA A 182 15.31 -5.35 -2.14
N LEU A 183 16.26 -6.28 -2.29
CA LEU A 183 16.04 -7.71 -2.07
C LEU A 183 15.66 -8.01 -0.62
N TRP A 184 16.31 -7.36 0.32
CA TRP A 184 15.99 -7.49 1.74
C TRP A 184 14.58 -6.97 2.06
N ILE A 185 14.22 -5.78 1.57
CA ILE A 185 12.89 -5.21 1.74
C ILE A 185 11.82 -6.09 1.08
N LEU A 186 12.06 -6.57 -0.15
CA LEU A 186 11.14 -7.48 -0.84
C LEU A 186 10.95 -8.78 -0.04
N GLY A 187 12.03 -9.36 0.49
CA GLY A 187 11.97 -10.56 1.33
C GLY A 187 11.13 -10.32 2.59
N LEU A 188 11.37 -9.21 3.29
CA LEU A 188 10.62 -8.85 4.50
C LEU A 188 9.17 -8.46 4.23
N THR A 189 8.83 -8.05 3.01
CA THR A 189 7.46 -7.68 2.63
C THR A 189 6.70 -8.86 2.04
N VAL A 190 7.30 -9.56 1.08
CA VAL A 190 6.65 -10.65 0.35
C VAL A 190 6.39 -11.86 1.26
N PHE A 191 7.36 -12.20 2.10
CA PHE A 191 7.22 -13.36 2.99
C PHE A 191 6.07 -13.21 4.01
N PRO A 192 5.96 -12.11 4.79
CA PRO A 192 4.84 -11.93 5.71
C PRO A 192 3.49 -11.87 4.98
N LEU A 193 3.46 -11.29 3.78
CA LEU A 193 2.24 -11.21 2.98
C LEU A 193 1.80 -12.61 2.53
N ALA A 194 2.71 -13.41 1.98
CA ALA A 194 2.44 -14.80 1.58
C ALA A 194 2.01 -15.64 2.79
N TYR A 195 2.68 -15.47 3.93
CA TYR A 195 2.31 -16.13 5.18
C TYR A 195 0.91 -15.74 5.66
N ALA A 196 0.56 -14.46 5.58
CA ALA A 196 -0.76 -13.99 5.94
C ALA A 196 -1.86 -14.55 5.01
N ILE A 197 -1.59 -14.65 3.68
CA ILE A 197 -2.51 -15.30 2.72
C ILE A 197 -2.74 -16.75 3.10
N THR A 198 -1.68 -17.50 3.40
CA THR A 198 -1.82 -18.90 3.82
C THR A 198 -2.61 -19.01 5.13
N THR A 199 -2.26 -18.19 6.12
CA THR A 199 -2.91 -18.19 7.43
C THR A 199 -4.40 -17.86 7.33
N SER A 200 -4.79 -16.96 6.42
CA SER A 200 -6.19 -16.57 6.21
C SER A 200 -7.09 -17.72 5.71
N ARG A 201 -6.51 -18.79 5.17
CA ARG A 201 -7.24 -19.98 4.70
C ARG A 201 -7.52 -21.00 5.80
N TYR A 202 -6.87 -20.88 6.95
CA TYR A 202 -6.99 -21.84 8.04
C TYR A 202 -7.86 -21.32 9.17
N ALA A 203 -8.62 -22.23 9.82
CA ALA A 203 -9.14 -22.03 11.16
C ALA A 203 -7.97 -22.14 12.14
N PHE A 204 -7.17 -21.08 12.23
CA PHE A 204 -5.98 -21.04 13.06
C PHE A 204 -6.31 -20.42 14.41
N ARG A 205 -6.30 -21.24 15.47
CA ARG A 205 -6.62 -20.86 16.85
C ARG A 205 -5.48 -21.25 17.79
N THR A 206 -5.16 -20.39 18.74
CA THR A 206 -4.28 -20.69 19.89
C THR A 206 -2.93 -21.29 19.47
N GLY A 207 -2.35 -20.83 18.35
CA GLY A 207 -1.08 -21.34 17.85
C GLY A 207 -1.15 -22.69 17.14
N LYS A 208 -2.35 -23.27 16.98
CA LYS A 208 -2.54 -24.54 16.26
C LYS A 208 -3.44 -24.34 15.04
N ILE A 209 -3.05 -24.94 13.92
CA ILE A 209 -3.92 -25.08 12.75
C ILE A 209 -4.95 -26.14 13.10
N VAL A 210 -6.23 -25.71 13.19
CA VAL A 210 -7.32 -26.63 13.55
C VAL A 210 -7.86 -27.33 12.31
N LYS A 211 -8.04 -26.57 11.21
CA LYS A 211 -8.62 -27.09 9.95
C LYS A 211 -8.33 -26.13 8.80
N ASP A 212 -8.08 -26.66 7.62
CA ASP A 212 -8.18 -25.88 6.37
C ASP A 212 -9.66 -25.63 6.06
N ILE A 213 -10.03 -24.37 6.01
CA ILE A 213 -11.39 -23.92 5.68
C ILE A 213 -11.45 -23.17 4.35
N GLY A 214 -10.34 -23.14 3.62
CA GLY A 214 -10.23 -22.46 2.32
C GLY A 214 -10.65 -20.98 2.43
N TRP A 215 -11.76 -20.63 1.78
CA TRP A 215 -12.31 -19.26 1.81
C TRP A 215 -13.28 -19.00 2.97
N GLY A 216 -13.36 -19.88 3.98
CA GLY A 216 -14.34 -19.79 5.08
C GLY A 216 -14.22 -18.50 5.89
N ASN A 217 -12.99 -18.01 6.16
CA ASN A 217 -12.80 -16.74 6.87
C ASN A 217 -13.30 -15.55 6.03
N TYR A 218 -13.10 -15.58 4.71
CA TYR A 218 -13.62 -14.53 3.82
C TYR A 218 -15.13 -14.62 3.67
N ARG A 219 -15.73 -15.82 3.64
CA ARG A 219 -17.18 -16.00 3.65
C ARG A 219 -17.79 -15.37 4.89
N LYS A 220 -17.23 -15.64 6.06
CA LYS A 220 -17.65 -15.01 7.32
C LYS A 220 -17.51 -13.49 7.25
N LEU A 221 -16.39 -12.98 6.73
CA LEU A 221 -16.12 -11.55 6.59
C LEU A 221 -17.17 -10.85 5.73
N PHE A 222 -17.63 -11.51 4.65
CA PHE A 222 -18.62 -10.99 3.71
C PHE A 222 -20.04 -11.52 3.95
N ASN A 223 -20.35 -12.08 5.12
CA ASN A 223 -21.64 -12.66 5.45
C ASN A 223 -22.19 -13.63 4.39
N ASP A 224 -21.33 -14.38 3.74
CA ASP A 224 -21.62 -15.25 2.58
C ASP A 224 -22.22 -14.53 1.35
N VAL A 225 -22.51 -13.24 1.42
CA VAL A 225 -23.23 -12.48 0.36
C VAL A 225 -22.56 -12.58 -1.01
N LEU A 226 -21.22 -12.50 -1.06
CA LEU A 226 -20.45 -12.61 -2.32
C LEU A 226 -20.25 -14.05 -2.79
N PHE A 227 -20.43 -15.02 -1.91
CA PHE A 227 -20.19 -16.44 -2.20
C PHE A 227 -21.46 -17.20 -2.56
N ASP A 228 -22.64 -16.69 -2.16
CA ASP A 228 -23.93 -17.27 -2.54
C ASP A 228 -24.38 -16.72 -3.90
N PRO A 229 -24.64 -17.59 -4.91
CA PRO A 229 -25.13 -17.17 -6.22
C PRO A 229 -26.43 -16.36 -6.18
N ALA A 230 -27.30 -16.63 -5.21
CA ALA A 230 -28.61 -15.95 -5.09
C ALA A 230 -28.46 -14.48 -4.64
N THR A 231 -27.55 -14.20 -3.72
CA THR A 231 -27.35 -12.84 -3.15
C THR A 231 -26.28 -12.03 -3.87
N ARG A 232 -25.28 -12.72 -4.46
CA ARG A 232 -24.17 -12.08 -5.18
C ARG A 232 -24.63 -11.16 -6.32
N GLY A 233 -25.61 -11.60 -7.11
CA GLY A 233 -26.17 -10.80 -8.21
C GLY A 233 -26.78 -9.49 -7.72
N GLN A 234 -27.50 -9.52 -6.62
CA GLN A 234 -28.10 -8.33 -5.99
C GLN A 234 -27.03 -7.39 -5.43
N ALA A 235 -26.04 -7.92 -4.72
CA ALA A 235 -24.92 -7.13 -4.18
C ALA A 235 -24.14 -6.39 -5.28
N ILE A 236 -23.84 -7.08 -6.39
CA ILE A 236 -23.16 -6.47 -7.56
C ILE A 236 -24.05 -5.40 -8.19
N ALA A 237 -25.33 -5.67 -8.41
CA ALA A 237 -26.27 -4.72 -9.02
C ALA A 237 -26.40 -3.45 -8.15
N HIS A 238 -26.54 -3.59 -6.84
CA HIS A 238 -26.56 -2.45 -5.92
C HIS A 238 -25.27 -1.64 -5.95
N THR A 239 -24.10 -2.31 -5.92
CA THR A 239 -22.80 -1.64 -6.00
C THR A 239 -22.65 -0.83 -7.30
N VAL A 240 -23.06 -1.42 -8.42
CA VAL A 240 -23.05 -0.73 -9.72
C VAL A 240 -24.01 0.47 -9.73
N LEU A 241 -25.24 0.32 -9.22
CA LEU A 241 -26.21 1.41 -9.13
C LEU A 241 -25.71 2.58 -8.28
N VAL A 242 -25.12 2.29 -7.12
CA VAL A 242 -24.52 3.32 -6.24
C VAL A 242 -23.35 4.02 -6.94
N GLY A 243 -22.48 3.27 -7.60
CA GLY A 243 -21.38 3.82 -8.38
C GLY A 243 -21.85 4.73 -9.52
N LEU A 244 -22.85 4.29 -10.28
CA LEU A 244 -23.45 5.09 -11.36
C LEU A 244 -24.14 6.34 -10.80
N GLY A 245 -24.84 6.24 -9.68
CA GLY A 245 -25.46 7.39 -9.01
C GLY A 245 -24.42 8.43 -8.58
N ALA A 246 -23.33 8.00 -7.96
CA ALA A 246 -22.24 8.89 -7.58
C ALA A 246 -21.57 9.55 -8.81
N ALA A 247 -21.33 8.80 -9.88
CA ALA A 247 -20.79 9.33 -11.13
C ALA A 247 -21.71 10.38 -11.74
N LEU A 248 -23.02 10.11 -11.75
CA LEU A 248 -24.03 11.05 -12.25
C LEU A 248 -24.03 12.35 -11.44
N VAL A 249 -23.98 12.28 -10.12
CA VAL A 249 -23.89 13.46 -9.25
C VAL A 249 -22.67 14.31 -9.59
N VAL A 250 -21.49 13.69 -9.78
CA VAL A 250 -20.26 14.42 -10.16
C VAL A 250 -20.44 15.13 -11.51
N LEU A 251 -21.05 14.47 -12.49
CA LEU A 251 -21.28 15.07 -13.82
C LEU A 251 -22.29 16.22 -13.76
N VAL A 252 -23.38 16.05 -13.00
CA VAL A 252 -24.41 17.09 -12.82
C VAL A 252 -23.82 18.31 -12.10
N VAL A 253 -23.10 18.09 -11.00
CA VAL A 253 -22.43 19.19 -10.26
C VAL A 253 -21.40 19.88 -11.15
N GLY A 254 -20.59 19.12 -11.91
CA GLY A 254 -19.65 19.69 -12.88
C GLY A 254 -20.34 20.50 -13.98
N GLY A 255 -21.48 20.02 -14.48
CA GLY A 255 -22.31 20.76 -15.45
C GLY A 255 -22.88 22.06 -14.88
N ILE A 256 -23.41 22.02 -13.65
CA ILE A 256 -23.92 23.20 -12.94
C ILE A 256 -22.81 24.23 -12.70
N ILE A 257 -21.63 23.79 -12.23
CA ILE A 257 -20.47 24.67 -12.05
C ILE A 257 -20.09 25.32 -13.39
N GLY A 258 -20.12 24.56 -14.50
CA GLY A 258 -19.82 25.06 -15.82
C GLY A 258 -20.84 26.11 -16.31
N LEU A 259 -22.12 25.94 -15.97
CA LEU A 259 -23.18 26.93 -16.28
C LEU A 259 -23.02 28.21 -15.45
N LEU A 260 -22.55 28.10 -14.20
CA LEU A 260 -22.40 29.23 -13.28
C LEU A 260 -21.10 29.99 -13.45
N SER A 261 -20.08 29.39 -14.06
CA SER A 261 -18.69 29.92 -14.11
C SER A 261 -18.36 30.68 -15.40
N ASP A 262 -19.35 31.00 -16.26
CA ASP A 262 -19.15 31.70 -17.53
C ASP A 262 -18.06 31.08 -18.45
N GLU A 263 -17.75 29.81 -18.21
CA GLU A 263 -16.82 29.05 -19.06
C GLU A 263 -17.44 28.81 -20.44
N ARG A 264 -16.70 29.11 -21.48
CA ARG A 264 -17.12 29.11 -22.90
C ARG A 264 -17.73 27.80 -23.43
N SER A 265 -17.73 26.71 -22.65
CA SER A 265 -18.50 25.50 -22.98
C SER A 265 -18.76 24.61 -21.73
N VAL A 266 -20.03 24.34 -21.48
CA VAL A 266 -20.52 23.35 -20.49
C VAL A 266 -19.88 21.98 -20.71
N VAL A 267 -19.63 21.62 -21.97
CA VAL A 267 -18.97 20.35 -22.34
C VAL A 267 -17.55 20.24 -21.76
N GLN A 268 -16.80 21.35 -21.77
CA GLN A 268 -15.43 21.34 -21.24
C GLN A 268 -15.41 21.23 -19.70
N SER A 269 -16.33 21.89 -19.03
CA SER A 269 -16.50 21.78 -17.57
C SER A 269 -16.94 20.37 -17.16
N THR A 270 -17.91 19.78 -17.88
CA THR A 270 -18.35 18.40 -17.63
C THR A 270 -17.24 17.39 -17.88
N ARG A 271 -16.41 17.61 -18.92
CA ARG A 271 -15.25 16.77 -19.20
C ARG A 271 -14.19 16.85 -18.09
N ARG A 272 -13.95 18.05 -17.55
CA ARG A 272 -13.09 18.24 -16.36
C ARG A 272 -13.69 17.56 -15.13
N ALA A 273 -15.00 17.70 -14.91
CA ALA A 273 -15.69 17.01 -13.82
C ALA A 273 -15.57 15.48 -13.92
N ALA A 274 -15.60 14.92 -15.13
CA ALA A 274 -15.46 13.49 -15.35
C ALA A 274 -14.13 12.92 -14.81
N THR A 275 -13.06 13.73 -14.75
CA THR A 275 -11.79 13.29 -14.15
C THR A 275 -11.86 13.06 -12.62
N TRP A 276 -12.92 13.58 -11.97
CA TRP A 276 -13.16 13.40 -10.54
C TRP A 276 -14.05 12.20 -10.22
N ILE A 277 -14.65 11.57 -11.26
CA ILE A 277 -15.53 10.40 -11.07
C ILE A 277 -14.87 9.30 -10.26
N PRO A 278 -13.64 8.82 -10.56
CA PRO A 278 -13.04 7.75 -9.77
C PRO A 278 -12.85 8.12 -8.29
N LEU A 279 -12.46 9.39 -8.05
CA LEU A 279 -12.23 9.88 -6.69
C LEU A 279 -13.53 10.01 -5.87
N ALA A 280 -14.65 10.24 -6.50
CA ALA A 280 -15.96 10.33 -5.84
C ALA A 280 -16.66 8.96 -5.77
N VAL A 281 -16.65 8.19 -6.86
CA VAL A 281 -17.34 6.90 -6.96
C VAL A 281 -16.76 5.85 -6.04
N VAL A 282 -15.42 5.71 -6.02
CA VAL A 282 -14.81 4.61 -5.28
C VAL A 282 -14.98 4.75 -3.77
N PRO A 283 -14.78 5.93 -3.12
CA PRO A 283 -15.09 6.08 -1.70
C PRO A 283 -16.58 5.82 -1.40
N VAL A 284 -17.50 6.28 -2.25
CA VAL A 284 -18.93 6.05 -2.05
C VAL A 284 -19.28 4.57 -2.18
N VAL A 285 -18.70 3.86 -3.16
CA VAL A 285 -18.87 2.41 -3.31
C VAL A 285 -18.26 1.67 -2.11
N LEU A 286 -17.04 2.01 -1.71
CA LEU A 286 -16.42 1.42 -0.52
C LEU A 286 -17.27 1.66 0.73
N LEU A 287 -17.75 2.89 0.90
CA LEU A 287 -18.62 3.23 2.03
C LEU A 287 -19.93 2.45 1.99
N SER A 288 -20.51 2.27 0.81
CA SER A 288 -21.74 1.47 0.65
C SER A 288 -21.55 -0.01 0.94
N LEU A 289 -20.37 -0.56 0.61
CA LEU A 289 -20.03 -1.97 0.88
C LEU A 289 -19.66 -2.23 2.34
N THR A 290 -19.04 -1.25 2.98
CA THR A 290 -18.40 -1.39 4.30
C THR A 290 -19.09 -0.55 5.39
N GLY A 291 -19.95 0.40 5.02
CA GLY A 291 -20.59 1.32 5.94
C GLY A 291 -21.66 0.65 6.81
N ASP A 292 -21.69 0.96 8.11
CA ASP A 292 -22.74 0.54 9.02
C ASP A 292 -23.85 1.61 9.06
N PRO A 293 -25.11 1.25 8.79
CA PRO A 293 -26.25 2.19 8.80
C PRO A 293 -26.50 2.84 10.18
N ASN A 294 -25.97 2.26 11.26
CA ASN A 294 -26.06 2.86 12.57
C ASN A 294 -25.03 3.99 12.81
N VAL A 295 -23.96 4.04 12.01
CA VAL A 295 -22.92 5.08 12.09
C VAL A 295 -23.22 6.22 11.13
N PHE A 296 -23.70 5.89 9.93
CA PHE A 296 -24.10 6.88 8.92
C PHE A 296 -25.61 7.12 9.00
N PRO A 297 -26.04 8.39 9.15
CA PRO A 297 -27.46 8.72 9.15
C PRO A 297 -28.10 8.33 7.81
N THR A 298 -29.34 7.88 7.88
CA THR A 298 -30.14 7.59 6.70
C THR A 298 -30.31 8.84 5.84
N ILE A 299 -29.96 8.73 4.56
CA ILE A 299 -30.25 9.77 3.58
C ILE A 299 -31.73 9.65 3.19
N PHE A 300 -32.50 10.74 3.30
CA PHE A 300 -33.93 10.82 2.99
C PHE A 300 -34.87 9.96 3.85
N GLY A 301 -34.49 9.65 5.11
CA GLY A 301 -35.35 8.92 6.05
C GLY A 301 -35.62 7.46 5.71
N GLN A 302 -34.94 6.92 4.72
CA GLN A 302 -34.92 5.50 4.38
C GLN A 302 -33.52 4.95 4.57
N HIS A 303 -33.40 3.75 5.13
CA HIS A 303 -32.13 3.03 5.14
C HIS A 303 -31.66 2.93 3.70
N LEU A 304 -30.42 3.37 3.41
CA LEU A 304 -29.77 2.99 2.17
C LEU A 304 -29.97 1.47 2.03
N PRO A 305 -30.55 0.97 0.92
CA PRO A 305 -30.97 -0.43 0.80
C PRO A 305 -29.76 -1.37 0.64
N LEU A 306 -28.63 -0.97 1.15
CA LEU A 306 -27.38 -1.70 1.16
C LEU A 306 -27.32 -2.42 2.49
N ALA A 307 -27.86 -3.64 2.51
CA ALA A 307 -27.52 -4.56 3.58
C ALA A 307 -25.98 -4.62 3.67
N PRO A 308 -25.38 -4.49 4.86
CA PRO A 308 -23.94 -4.54 4.99
C PRO A 308 -23.45 -5.85 4.40
N VAL A 309 -22.68 -5.76 3.34
CA VAL A 309 -22.05 -6.91 2.69
C VAL A 309 -21.05 -7.56 3.65
N LEU A 310 -20.51 -6.76 4.56
CA LEU A 310 -19.60 -7.21 5.60
C LEU A 310 -20.34 -7.62 6.88
N GLU A 311 -19.68 -8.46 7.64
CA GLU A 311 -20.10 -8.83 8.99
C GLU A 311 -20.28 -7.55 9.86
N LYS A 312 -21.25 -7.58 10.77
CA LYS A 312 -21.71 -6.40 11.54
C LYS A 312 -20.58 -5.68 12.27
N ASP A 313 -19.71 -6.42 12.97
CA ASP A 313 -18.59 -5.82 13.72
C ASP A 313 -17.54 -5.22 12.78
N VAL A 314 -17.31 -5.85 11.62
CA VAL A 314 -16.42 -5.36 10.57
C VAL A 314 -16.96 -4.08 9.95
N SER A 315 -18.24 -4.05 9.56
CA SER A 315 -18.91 -2.86 9.02
C SER A 315 -18.86 -1.71 10.00
N PHE A 316 -19.22 -1.95 11.26
CA PHE A 316 -19.21 -0.94 12.31
C PHE A 316 -17.80 -0.34 12.50
N THR A 317 -16.78 -1.21 12.67
CA THR A 317 -15.40 -0.74 12.93
C THR A 317 -14.79 -0.02 11.74
N LEU A 318 -15.10 -0.43 10.51
CA LEU A 318 -14.70 0.32 9.31
C LEU A 318 -15.39 1.67 9.23
N SER A 319 -16.70 1.74 9.52
CA SER A 319 -17.47 2.98 9.47
C SER A 319 -16.92 4.04 10.42
N ILE A 320 -16.65 3.67 11.67
CA ILE A 320 -16.04 4.60 12.63
C ILE A 320 -14.61 4.98 12.24
N THR A 321 -13.88 4.06 11.59
CA THR A 321 -12.52 4.35 11.04
C THR A 321 -12.61 5.38 9.92
N TYR A 322 -13.56 5.27 9.00
CA TYR A 322 -13.76 6.28 7.95
C TYR A 322 -14.09 7.67 8.53
N VAL A 323 -14.97 7.72 9.55
CA VAL A 323 -15.29 8.98 10.24
C VAL A 323 -14.05 9.58 10.89
N PHE A 324 -13.25 8.75 11.56
CA PHE A 324 -11.99 9.18 12.17
C PHE A 324 -11.02 9.72 11.12
N VAL A 325 -10.74 8.95 10.06
CA VAL A 325 -9.80 9.33 8.99
C VAL A 325 -10.25 10.62 8.30
N ALA A 326 -11.53 10.70 7.93
CA ALA A 326 -12.06 11.88 7.26
C ALA A 326 -11.98 13.12 8.18
N GLY A 327 -12.35 12.98 9.45
CA GLY A 327 -12.33 14.07 10.42
C GLY A 327 -10.91 14.54 10.75
N ALA A 328 -10.03 13.62 11.11
CA ALA A 328 -8.66 13.93 11.47
C ALA A 328 -7.88 14.55 10.31
N VAL A 329 -7.83 13.84 9.18
CA VAL A 329 -7.03 14.28 8.01
C VAL A 329 -7.55 15.60 7.43
N ALA A 330 -8.87 15.81 7.36
CA ALA A 330 -9.42 17.09 6.87
C ALA A 330 -9.01 18.27 7.76
N ILE A 331 -9.09 18.12 9.08
CA ILE A 331 -8.70 19.18 10.04
C ILE A 331 -7.20 19.41 9.97
N GLU A 332 -6.39 18.36 9.94
CA GLU A 332 -4.93 18.45 9.82
C GLU A 332 -4.49 19.17 8.55
N MET A 333 -5.10 18.83 7.41
CA MET A 333 -4.79 19.47 6.13
C MET A 333 -5.09 20.97 6.18
N VAL A 334 -6.23 21.36 6.76
CA VAL A 334 -6.60 22.77 6.89
C VAL A 334 -5.66 23.49 7.86
N LEU A 335 -5.50 22.97 9.08
CA LEU A 335 -4.68 23.61 10.10
C LEU A 335 -3.21 23.65 9.71
N GLY A 336 -2.66 22.56 9.21
CA GLY A 336 -1.26 22.48 8.79
C GLY A 336 -0.96 23.44 7.63
N PHE A 337 -1.86 23.52 6.64
CA PHE A 337 -1.71 24.46 5.53
C PHE A 337 -1.84 25.92 5.97
N LEU A 338 -2.81 26.24 6.84
CA LEU A 338 -2.95 27.58 7.42
C LEU A 338 -1.71 27.99 8.22
N LEU A 339 -1.17 27.08 9.03
CA LEU A 339 0.09 27.30 9.73
C LEU A 339 1.24 27.51 8.73
N ALA A 340 1.31 26.75 7.66
CA ALA A 340 2.33 26.91 6.64
C ALA A 340 2.25 28.29 5.96
N LEU A 341 1.05 28.75 5.61
CA LEU A 341 0.84 30.10 5.08
C LEU A 341 1.26 31.20 6.07
N LEU A 342 0.93 31.04 7.36
CA LEU A 342 1.31 31.97 8.41
C LEU A 342 2.83 32.04 8.55
N PHE A 343 3.48 30.89 8.61
CA PHE A 343 4.93 30.77 8.80
C PHE A 343 5.74 30.94 7.50
N ASN A 344 5.10 31.08 6.38
CA ASN A 344 5.80 31.46 5.12
C ASN A 344 6.21 32.94 5.12
N ARG A 345 5.56 33.76 5.95
CA ARG A 345 5.92 35.19 6.12
C ARG A 345 7.11 35.33 7.07
N GLU A 346 7.90 36.39 6.86
CA GLU A 346 8.96 36.74 7.79
C GLU A 346 8.37 37.30 9.09
N MET A 347 8.71 36.66 10.20
CA MET A 347 8.29 37.10 11.54
C MET A 347 9.39 36.85 12.56
N ARG A 348 9.46 37.74 13.57
CA ARG A 348 10.42 37.59 14.68
C ARG A 348 10.07 36.32 15.49
N GLY A 349 11.09 35.53 15.82
CA GLY A 349 10.91 34.28 16.58
C GLY A 349 10.39 33.07 15.78
N ARG A 350 10.29 33.17 14.45
CA ARG A 350 9.80 32.11 13.55
C ARG A 350 10.46 30.75 13.83
N SER A 351 11.78 30.74 14.05
CA SER A 351 12.52 29.49 14.29
C SER A 351 12.07 28.80 15.58
N ILE A 352 11.94 29.55 16.67
CA ILE A 352 11.52 29.02 17.98
C ILE A 352 10.09 28.48 17.90
N LEU A 353 9.17 29.27 17.34
CA LEU A 353 7.78 28.87 17.19
C LEU A 353 7.63 27.63 16.31
N ARG A 354 8.41 27.53 15.21
CA ARG A 354 8.45 26.34 14.35
C ARG A 354 8.87 25.11 15.17
N THR A 355 9.92 25.22 15.97
CA THR A 355 10.37 24.12 16.84
C THR A 355 9.28 23.69 17.81
N ILE A 356 8.60 24.64 18.47
CA ILE A 356 7.52 24.33 19.41
C ILE A 356 6.36 23.61 18.73
N ILE A 357 5.92 24.09 17.55
CA ILE A 357 4.82 23.47 16.81
C ILE A 357 5.19 22.05 16.35
N THR A 358 6.47 21.79 16.07
CA THR A 358 6.91 20.49 15.59
C THR A 358 7.21 19.48 16.70
N LEU A 359 7.21 19.87 17.97
CA LEU A 359 7.48 18.97 19.09
C LEU A 359 6.58 17.72 19.15
N PRO A 360 5.26 17.81 18.91
CA PRO A 360 4.39 16.63 19.02
C PRO A 360 4.81 15.46 18.15
N ILE A 361 5.31 15.69 16.94
CA ILE A 361 5.67 14.62 16.00
C ILE A 361 6.88 13.78 16.46
N PHE A 362 7.69 14.29 17.41
CA PHE A 362 8.82 13.55 17.96
C PHE A 362 8.45 12.63 19.12
N ALA A 363 7.25 12.77 19.66
CA ALA A 363 6.75 11.86 20.69
C ALA A 363 6.17 10.59 20.05
N THR A 364 6.23 9.47 20.77
CA THR A 364 5.61 8.25 20.27
C THR A 364 4.09 8.32 20.41
N PRO A 365 3.29 7.81 19.44
CA PRO A 365 1.82 7.83 19.51
C PRO A 365 1.26 7.23 20.81
N VAL A 366 1.90 6.18 21.34
CA VAL A 366 1.51 5.58 22.63
C VAL A 366 1.70 6.58 23.80
N ALA A 367 2.82 7.29 23.83
CA ALA A 367 3.07 8.29 24.88
C ALA A 367 2.06 9.44 24.80
N ILE A 368 1.75 9.90 23.58
CA ILE A 368 0.73 10.92 23.33
C ILE A 368 -0.64 10.43 23.79
N GLY A 369 -1.01 9.17 23.49
CA GLY A 369 -2.25 8.58 23.95
C GLY A 369 -2.39 8.59 25.48
N PHE A 370 -1.35 8.20 26.22
CA PHE A 370 -1.36 8.26 27.68
C PHE A 370 -1.39 9.71 28.21
N LEU A 371 -0.62 10.60 27.59
CA LEU A 371 -0.63 12.02 27.95
C LEU A 371 -2.04 12.60 27.78
N CYS A 372 -2.67 12.41 26.62
CA CYS A 372 -4.00 12.91 26.34
C CYS A 372 -5.08 12.26 27.21
N ARG A 373 -4.95 10.96 27.51
CA ARG A 373 -5.82 10.32 28.50
C ARG A 373 -5.78 11.03 29.85
N THR A 374 -4.60 11.48 30.30
CA THR A 374 -4.43 12.21 31.55
C THR A 374 -4.97 13.64 31.42
N ILE A 375 -4.71 14.32 30.31
CA ILE A 375 -5.16 15.69 30.05
C ILE A 375 -6.69 15.78 30.01
N PHE A 376 -7.34 14.82 29.33
CA PHE A 376 -8.80 14.74 29.20
C PHE A 376 -9.48 13.89 30.27
N TYR A 377 -8.77 13.59 31.37
CA TYR A 377 -9.34 12.80 32.46
C TYR A 377 -10.48 13.57 33.14
N GLU A 378 -11.67 12.96 33.21
CA GLU A 378 -12.90 13.60 33.67
C GLU A 378 -12.89 13.92 35.18
N GLY A 379 -12.15 13.15 35.98
CA GLY A 379 -12.04 13.32 37.44
C GLY A 379 -11.09 14.41 37.90
N GLY A 380 -10.70 15.36 37.03
CA GLY A 380 -9.83 16.48 37.42
C GLY A 380 -8.62 16.72 36.50
N GLY A 381 -8.72 16.28 35.23
CA GLY A 381 -7.69 16.58 34.23
C GLY A 381 -7.54 18.09 33.97
N PRO A 382 -6.34 18.50 33.49
CA PRO A 382 -6.03 19.93 33.27
C PRO A 382 -7.04 20.67 32.38
N VAL A 383 -7.56 20.00 31.34
CA VAL A 383 -8.57 20.58 30.42
C VAL A 383 -9.88 20.86 31.16
N ASN A 384 -10.32 19.96 32.04
CA ASN A 384 -11.52 20.19 32.85
C ASN A 384 -11.35 21.35 33.81
N SER A 385 -10.22 21.41 34.52
CA SER A 385 -9.91 22.49 35.43
C SER A 385 -9.86 23.85 34.70
N PHE A 386 -9.26 23.87 33.51
CA PHE A 386 -9.20 25.07 32.66
C PHE A 386 -10.61 25.54 32.22
N LEU A 387 -11.47 24.63 31.74
CA LEU A 387 -12.83 24.98 31.32
C LEU A 387 -13.68 25.47 32.49
N GLN A 388 -13.55 24.85 33.65
CA GLN A 388 -14.28 25.25 34.86
C GLN A 388 -13.89 26.68 35.34
N MET A 389 -12.64 27.12 35.10
CA MET A 389 -12.22 28.50 35.39
C MET A 389 -13.05 29.53 34.60
N PHE A 390 -13.58 29.16 33.43
CA PHE A 390 -14.46 30.00 32.61
C PHE A 390 -15.94 29.71 32.81
N GLY A 391 -16.30 28.91 33.82
CA GLY A 391 -17.69 28.52 34.09
C GLY A 391 -18.26 27.53 33.06
N VAL A 392 -17.44 26.92 32.24
CA VAL A 392 -17.87 25.94 31.26
C VAL A 392 -17.92 24.56 31.89
N ILE A 393 -19.05 23.86 31.76
CA ILE A 393 -19.19 22.48 32.21
C ILE A 393 -18.39 21.57 31.23
N PRO A 394 -17.36 20.87 31.75
CA PRO A 394 -16.56 19.98 30.89
C PRO A 394 -17.40 18.84 30.29
N PRO A 395 -17.23 18.55 29.02
CA PRO A 395 -17.89 17.39 28.43
C PRO A 395 -17.30 16.07 28.94
N PRO A 396 -18.05 14.98 28.85
CA PRO A 396 -17.58 13.64 29.21
C PRO A 396 -16.67 13.08 28.11
N TRP A 397 -15.41 13.53 28.12
CA TRP A 397 -14.41 13.32 27.06
C TRP A 397 -14.20 11.86 26.66
N LEU A 398 -14.12 10.94 27.63
CA LEU A 398 -13.75 9.55 27.42
C LEU A 398 -14.88 8.57 27.80
N SER A 399 -15.89 9.02 28.56
CA SER A 399 -17.01 8.18 28.99
C SER A 399 -18.22 8.21 28.05
N ASN A 400 -18.32 9.23 27.19
CA ASN A 400 -19.37 9.33 26.18
C ASN A 400 -18.87 8.89 24.81
N PRO A 401 -19.62 8.04 24.06
CA PRO A 401 -19.20 7.54 22.75
C PRO A 401 -18.83 8.60 21.72
N THR A 402 -19.62 9.68 21.62
CA THR A 402 -19.38 10.77 20.67
C THR A 402 -18.16 11.59 21.06
N TRP A 403 -18.06 11.96 22.35
CA TRP A 403 -16.94 12.73 22.85
C TRP A 403 -15.62 11.95 22.78
N ALA A 404 -15.64 10.65 23.04
CA ALA A 404 -14.46 9.81 22.93
C ALA A 404 -13.91 9.78 21.49
N ARG A 405 -14.79 9.73 20.47
CA ARG A 405 -14.39 9.85 19.06
C ARG A 405 -13.81 11.23 18.74
N ILE A 406 -14.47 12.29 19.21
CA ILE A 406 -13.98 13.67 19.02
C ILE A 406 -12.63 13.84 19.70
N THR A 407 -12.45 13.34 20.91
CA THR A 407 -11.20 13.45 21.65
C THR A 407 -10.06 12.70 20.99
N THR A 408 -10.32 11.51 20.43
CA THR A 408 -9.31 10.78 19.65
C THR A 408 -8.93 11.53 18.36
N ILE A 409 -9.89 12.16 17.67
CA ILE A 409 -9.61 13.01 16.51
C ILE A 409 -8.78 14.24 16.91
N ILE A 410 -9.15 14.94 17.98
CA ILE A 410 -8.40 16.11 18.48
C ILE A 410 -6.96 15.73 18.81
N THR A 411 -6.76 14.58 19.42
CA THR A 411 -5.42 14.09 19.79
C THR A 411 -4.58 13.78 18.54
N ASP A 412 -5.14 13.10 17.58
CA ASP A 412 -4.47 12.79 16.31
C ASP A 412 -4.14 14.05 15.52
N VAL A 413 -5.08 14.99 15.43
CA VAL A 413 -4.86 16.30 14.81
C VAL A 413 -3.71 17.06 15.48
N TRP A 414 -3.64 17.07 16.81
CA TRP A 414 -2.55 17.73 17.52
C TRP A 414 -1.20 17.06 17.24
N GLU A 415 -1.15 15.74 17.17
CA GLU A 415 0.06 14.97 16.92
C GLU A 415 0.59 15.17 15.49
N TRP A 416 -0.30 15.14 14.49
CA TRP A 416 0.08 15.04 13.09
C TRP A 416 -0.03 16.34 12.28
N THR A 417 -0.71 17.37 12.76
CA THR A 417 -0.72 18.69 12.10
C THR A 417 0.69 19.23 11.81
N PRO A 418 1.71 19.02 12.70
CA PRO A 418 3.08 19.43 12.41
C PRO A 418 3.68 18.82 11.15
N LEU A 419 3.35 17.57 10.82
CA LEU A 419 3.82 16.92 9.59
C LEU A 419 3.29 17.65 8.36
N VAL A 420 1.98 17.90 8.34
CA VAL A 420 1.32 18.63 7.26
C VAL A 420 1.93 20.03 7.13
N PHE A 421 2.12 20.71 8.26
CA PHE A 421 2.73 22.04 8.34
C PHE A 421 4.13 22.07 7.72
N ILE A 422 5.03 21.15 8.10
CA ILE A 422 6.42 21.14 7.62
C ILE A 422 6.46 20.90 6.10
N ILE A 423 5.72 19.91 5.61
CA ILE A 423 5.74 19.57 4.18
C ILE A 423 5.08 20.70 3.35
N ALA A 424 3.96 21.23 3.81
CA ALA A 424 3.30 22.36 3.14
C ALA A 424 4.17 23.62 3.14
N LEU A 425 4.87 23.92 4.24
CA LEU A 425 5.77 25.06 4.32
C LEU A 425 6.98 24.91 3.38
N ALA A 426 7.56 23.72 3.31
CA ALA A 426 8.64 23.42 2.37
C ALA A 426 8.16 23.61 0.92
N GLY A 427 6.95 23.15 0.61
CA GLY A 427 6.31 23.37 -0.69
C GLY A 427 6.11 24.85 -1.02
N LEU A 428 5.58 25.63 -0.09
CA LEU A 428 5.39 27.08 -0.28
C LEU A 428 6.70 27.82 -0.51
N GLN A 429 7.78 27.41 0.18
CA GLN A 429 9.11 27.99 0.01
C GLN A 429 9.80 27.59 -1.30
N GLY A 430 9.35 26.51 -1.93
CA GLY A 430 9.81 26.05 -3.24
C GLY A 430 9.08 26.69 -4.43
N LEU A 431 8.05 27.50 -4.20
CA LEU A 431 7.35 28.16 -5.28
C LEU A 431 8.22 29.27 -5.91
N PRO A 432 8.21 29.42 -7.25
CA PRO A 432 8.92 30.50 -7.93
C PRO A 432 8.43 31.87 -7.46
N GLN A 433 9.35 32.72 -7.01
CA GLN A 433 9.02 34.06 -6.53
C GLN A 433 8.46 34.95 -7.64
N ASP A 434 8.99 34.81 -8.87
CA ASP A 434 8.57 35.58 -10.05
C ASP A 434 7.05 35.50 -10.28
N VAL A 435 6.41 34.36 -10.00
CA VAL A 435 4.97 34.16 -10.20
C VAL A 435 4.16 34.96 -9.15
N THR A 436 4.65 35.03 -7.91
CA THR A 436 3.98 35.78 -6.86
C THR A 436 4.21 37.27 -7.01
N GLU A 437 5.37 37.69 -7.49
CA GLU A 437 5.67 39.09 -7.82
C GLU A 437 4.86 39.59 -9.00
N ALA A 438 4.76 38.82 -10.09
CA ALA A 438 3.92 39.13 -11.24
C ALA A 438 2.44 39.33 -10.83
N SER A 439 1.91 38.47 -9.95
CA SER A 439 0.54 38.61 -9.44
C SER A 439 0.33 39.92 -8.67
N SER A 440 1.35 40.38 -7.96
CA SER A 440 1.30 41.65 -7.23
C SER A 440 1.28 42.86 -8.18
N VAL A 441 2.04 42.77 -9.28
CA VAL A 441 2.06 43.79 -10.34
C VAL A 441 0.70 43.86 -11.06
N ASP A 442 0.05 42.71 -11.29
CA ASP A 442 -1.28 42.62 -11.87
C ASP A 442 -2.39 43.08 -10.90
N GLY A 443 -2.04 43.48 -9.68
CA GLY A 443 -3.00 43.99 -8.68
C GLY A 443 -3.82 42.88 -8.02
N ALA A 444 -3.41 41.63 -8.08
CA ALA A 444 -4.12 40.53 -7.44
C ALA A 444 -4.03 40.66 -5.90
N GLY A 445 -5.18 40.69 -5.25
CA GLY A 445 -5.25 40.66 -3.78
C GLY A 445 -4.83 39.28 -3.24
N TRP A 446 -4.50 39.22 -1.92
CA TRP A 446 -4.03 38.00 -1.26
C TRP A 446 -4.92 36.78 -1.53
N TRP A 447 -6.24 36.94 -1.49
CA TRP A 447 -7.17 35.83 -1.73
C TRP A 447 -7.15 35.35 -3.19
N ALA A 448 -7.01 36.27 -4.16
CA ALA A 448 -6.88 35.93 -5.56
C ALA A 448 -5.58 35.17 -5.81
N THR A 449 -4.45 35.66 -5.27
CA THR A 449 -3.15 34.97 -5.35
C THR A 449 -3.21 33.58 -4.71
N LEU A 450 -3.82 33.46 -3.53
CA LEU A 450 -3.97 32.16 -2.85
C LEU A 450 -4.78 31.18 -3.71
N ARG A 451 -5.96 31.60 -4.23
CA ARG A 451 -6.91 30.74 -4.93
C ARG A 451 -6.44 30.34 -6.33
N TYR A 452 -5.89 31.30 -7.09
CA TYR A 452 -5.60 31.10 -8.51
C TYR A 452 -4.15 30.77 -8.82
N ILE A 453 -3.23 30.99 -7.87
CA ILE A 453 -1.80 30.78 -8.07
C ILE A 453 -1.28 29.78 -7.03
N THR A 454 -1.33 30.13 -5.75
CA THR A 454 -0.68 29.31 -4.69
C THR A 454 -1.30 27.92 -4.56
N LEU A 455 -2.61 27.82 -4.46
CA LEU A 455 -3.29 26.52 -4.31
C LEU A 455 -3.11 25.61 -5.52
N PRO A 456 -3.24 26.07 -6.79
CA PRO A 456 -2.96 25.24 -7.95
C PRO A 456 -1.51 24.76 -8.04
N LEU A 457 -0.54 25.61 -7.73
CA LEU A 457 0.88 25.23 -7.73
C LEU A 457 1.23 24.29 -6.57
N MET A 458 0.58 24.45 -5.43
CA MET A 458 0.73 23.58 -4.26
C MET A 458 -0.03 22.25 -4.38
N ALA A 459 -0.95 22.14 -5.33
CA ALA A 459 -1.83 20.98 -5.44
C ALA A 459 -1.09 19.63 -5.45
N PRO A 460 0.01 19.41 -6.19
CA PRO A 460 0.73 18.14 -6.16
C PRO A 460 1.21 17.77 -4.75
N ILE A 461 1.75 18.76 -4.03
CA ILE A 461 2.28 18.58 -2.68
C ILE A 461 1.15 18.32 -1.69
N LEU A 462 0.05 19.06 -1.79
CA LEU A 462 -1.12 18.85 -0.92
C LEU A 462 -1.75 17.47 -1.14
N TRP A 463 -1.82 16.98 -2.38
CA TRP A 463 -2.28 15.62 -2.66
C TRP A 463 -1.33 14.55 -2.13
N LEU A 464 -0.02 14.80 -2.18
CA LEU A 464 0.98 13.89 -1.59
C LEU A 464 0.82 13.83 -0.06
N ILE A 465 0.66 14.98 0.61
CA ILE A 465 0.41 15.03 2.06
C ILE A 465 -0.87 14.27 2.40
N LEU A 466 -1.95 14.52 1.66
CA LEU A 466 -3.23 13.84 1.84
C LEU A 466 -3.08 12.32 1.70
N LEU A 467 -2.34 11.86 0.70
CA LEU A 467 -2.05 10.44 0.49
C LEU A 467 -1.34 9.83 1.71
N LEU A 468 -0.25 10.45 2.15
CA LEU A 468 0.55 9.96 3.28
C LEU A 468 -0.30 9.89 4.55
N ARG A 469 -1.02 10.96 4.87
CA ARG A 469 -1.84 11.04 6.09
C ARG A 469 -3.04 10.09 6.05
N ALA A 470 -3.74 10.01 4.91
CA ALA A 470 -4.87 9.09 4.80
C ALA A 470 -4.45 7.64 5.01
N VAL A 471 -3.35 7.20 4.38
CA VAL A 471 -2.81 5.84 4.55
C VAL A 471 -2.42 5.56 6.00
N ASP A 472 -1.82 6.54 6.68
CA ASP A 472 -1.39 6.39 8.06
C ASP A 472 -2.57 6.38 9.04
N ALA A 473 -3.52 7.30 8.88
CA ALA A 473 -4.72 7.38 9.71
C ALA A 473 -5.59 6.11 9.66
N PHE A 474 -5.65 5.42 8.50
CA PHE A 474 -6.34 4.12 8.41
C PHE A 474 -5.72 3.04 9.31
N LYS A 475 -4.45 3.17 9.66
CA LYS A 475 -3.73 2.23 10.51
C LYS A 475 -3.72 2.62 11.99
N VAL A 476 -4.52 3.62 12.40
CA VAL A 476 -4.58 4.08 13.78
C VAL A 476 -4.76 2.93 14.77
N PHE A 477 -3.82 2.78 15.68
CA PHE A 477 -3.79 1.68 16.64
C PHE A 477 -3.26 2.15 18.01
N ASP A 478 -2.04 2.67 18.04
CA ASP A 478 -1.30 3.00 19.27
C ASP A 478 -2.03 4.01 20.15
N LEU A 479 -2.58 5.04 19.53
CA LEU A 479 -3.40 6.06 20.19
C LEU A 479 -4.60 5.43 20.90
N VAL A 480 -5.31 4.52 20.22
CA VAL A 480 -6.49 3.85 20.76
C VAL A 480 -6.14 2.96 21.94
N VAL A 481 -5.05 2.19 21.80
CA VAL A 481 -4.58 1.31 22.89
C VAL A 481 -4.22 2.08 24.14
N ALA A 482 -3.55 3.22 23.99
CA ALA A 482 -3.09 4.02 25.13
C ALA A 482 -4.21 4.86 25.76
N MET A 483 -5.13 5.39 24.94
CA MET A 483 -6.11 6.39 25.37
C MET A 483 -7.43 5.78 25.83
N THR A 484 -8.06 4.92 25.02
CA THR A 484 -9.43 4.48 25.20
C THR A 484 -9.62 2.97 25.32
N LEU A 485 -8.66 2.16 24.88
CA LEU A 485 -8.79 0.70 24.72
C LEU A 485 -10.03 0.28 23.90
N GLY A 486 -10.45 1.14 22.97
CA GLY A 486 -11.62 0.92 22.11
C GLY A 486 -12.95 1.39 22.71
N GLY A 487 -12.95 1.89 23.95
CA GLY A 487 -14.15 2.34 24.68
C GLY A 487 -14.53 3.80 24.43
N PRO A 488 -15.64 4.27 25.06
CA PRO A 488 -16.63 3.50 25.83
C PRO A 488 -17.45 2.54 24.95
N GLY A 489 -17.78 1.37 25.48
CA GLY A 489 -18.37 0.29 24.69
C GLY A 489 -17.46 -0.12 23.52
N GLN A 490 -17.83 0.24 22.30
CA GLN A 490 -17.04 0.01 21.07
C GLN A 490 -16.80 1.31 20.28
N ALA A 491 -17.01 2.48 20.90
CA ALA A 491 -17.07 3.76 20.20
C ALA A 491 -15.78 4.15 19.46
N THR A 492 -14.62 3.75 19.97
CA THR A 492 -13.31 4.01 19.39
C THR A 492 -12.57 2.71 19.01
N ARG A 493 -13.32 1.63 18.80
CA ARG A 493 -12.80 0.33 18.35
C ARG A 493 -12.50 0.39 16.85
N TYR A 494 -11.56 1.25 16.44
CA TYR A 494 -11.18 1.37 15.04
C TYR A 494 -10.67 0.05 14.46
N TYR A 495 -10.66 -0.07 13.15
CA TYR A 495 -10.47 -1.35 12.47
C TYR A 495 -9.15 -2.05 12.80
N SER A 496 -8.04 -1.31 12.88
CA SER A 496 -6.73 -1.89 13.26
C SER A 496 -6.74 -2.45 14.68
N PHE A 497 -7.42 -1.78 15.62
CA PHE A 497 -7.57 -2.26 16.98
C PHE A 497 -8.51 -3.47 17.07
N PHE A 498 -9.58 -3.48 16.28
CA PHE A 498 -10.47 -4.65 16.15
C PHE A 498 -9.71 -5.88 15.64
N ASN A 499 -8.92 -5.73 14.57
CA ASN A 499 -8.08 -6.79 14.03
C ASN A 499 -7.10 -7.34 15.09
N TYR A 500 -6.44 -6.44 15.83
CA TYR A 500 -5.58 -6.83 16.96
C TYR A 500 -6.34 -7.63 18.03
N GLN A 501 -7.57 -7.23 18.39
CA GLN A 501 -8.39 -7.99 19.34
C GLN A 501 -8.70 -9.38 18.81
N THR A 502 -9.08 -9.52 17.54
CA THR A 502 -9.34 -10.80 16.90
C THR A 502 -8.09 -11.69 16.92
N ALA A 503 -6.91 -11.14 16.58
CA ALA A 503 -5.65 -11.88 16.55
C ALA A 503 -5.14 -12.26 17.95
N ARG A 504 -5.06 -11.28 18.87
CA ARG A 504 -4.26 -11.41 20.10
C ARG A 504 -5.09 -11.69 21.35
N LYS A 505 -6.37 -11.25 21.39
CA LYS A 505 -7.26 -11.50 22.52
C LYS A 505 -8.14 -12.73 22.30
N GLN A 506 -8.62 -12.92 21.07
CA GLN A 506 -9.48 -14.04 20.71
C GLN A 506 -8.70 -15.22 20.10
N PHE A 507 -7.46 -14.99 19.70
CA PHE A 507 -6.57 -15.97 19.07
C PHE A 507 -7.11 -16.55 17.75
N PHE A 508 -7.90 -15.79 17.01
CA PHE A 508 -8.41 -16.15 15.69
C PHE A 508 -7.50 -15.62 14.58
N TYR A 509 -6.31 -16.18 14.45
CA TYR A 509 -5.28 -15.67 13.53
C TYR A 509 -5.71 -15.74 12.07
N GLY A 510 -6.45 -16.77 11.65
CA GLY A 510 -6.95 -16.90 10.28
C GLY A 510 -7.95 -15.81 9.91
N GLU A 511 -8.89 -15.53 10.81
CA GLU A 511 -9.87 -14.46 10.63
C GLU A 511 -9.20 -13.08 10.64
N ALA A 512 -8.28 -12.86 11.58
CA ALA A 512 -7.52 -11.61 11.63
C ALA A 512 -6.66 -11.38 10.37
N ALA A 513 -6.09 -12.44 9.81
CA ALA A 513 -5.36 -12.34 8.54
C ALA A 513 -6.30 -11.94 7.38
N ALA A 514 -7.51 -12.50 7.29
CA ALA A 514 -8.49 -12.12 6.28
C ALA A 514 -8.94 -10.65 6.47
N GLN A 515 -9.16 -10.20 7.72
CA GLN A 515 -9.46 -8.81 8.05
C GLN A 515 -8.31 -7.86 7.65
N ALA A 516 -7.05 -8.26 7.88
CA ALA A 516 -5.89 -7.48 7.48
C ALA A 516 -5.80 -7.29 5.95
N PHE A 517 -6.15 -8.33 5.17
CA PHE A 517 -6.23 -8.21 3.71
C PHE A 517 -7.35 -7.27 3.27
N LEU A 518 -8.50 -7.28 3.91
CA LEU A 518 -9.56 -6.31 3.59
C LEU A 518 -9.06 -4.87 3.75
N LEU A 519 -8.39 -4.55 4.88
CA LEU A 519 -7.81 -3.24 5.10
C LEU A 519 -6.74 -2.91 4.05
N LEU A 520 -5.86 -3.86 3.74
CA LEU A 520 -4.85 -3.70 2.69
C LEU A 520 -5.49 -3.32 1.35
N PHE A 521 -6.54 -4.02 0.93
CA PHE A 521 -7.24 -3.71 -0.33
C PHE A 521 -7.88 -2.32 -0.31
N ILE A 522 -8.53 -1.93 0.81
CA ILE A 522 -9.11 -0.59 0.96
C ILE A 522 -8.03 0.48 0.81
N VAL A 523 -6.90 0.31 1.51
CA VAL A 523 -5.77 1.25 1.44
C VAL A 523 -5.13 1.28 0.05
N LEU A 524 -4.95 0.13 -0.61
CA LEU A 524 -4.41 0.06 -1.97
C LEU A 524 -5.32 0.78 -2.99
N ILE A 525 -6.64 0.64 -2.87
CA ILE A 525 -7.58 1.37 -3.71
C ILE A 525 -7.45 2.87 -3.47
N LEU A 526 -7.41 3.31 -2.20
CA LEU A 526 -7.22 4.70 -1.84
C LEU A 526 -5.90 5.26 -2.42
N VAL A 527 -4.79 4.55 -2.24
CA VAL A 527 -3.48 4.91 -2.79
C VAL A 527 -3.55 5.04 -4.32
N SER A 528 -4.16 4.06 -5.00
CA SER A 528 -4.27 4.06 -6.46
C SER A 528 -5.03 5.27 -6.98
N LEU A 529 -6.12 5.64 -6.30
CA LEU A 529 -6.94 6.79 -6.65
C LEU A 529 -6.20 8.12 -6.48
N LEU A 530 -5.59 8.30 -5.30
CA LEU A 530 -4.87 9.53 -4.98
C LEU A 530 -3.61 9.66 -5.84
N TRP A 531 -2.89 8.56 -6.08
CA TRP A 531 -1.71 8.54 -6.96
C TRP A 531 -2.06 8.86 -8.41
N GLY A 532 -3.17 8.31 -8.91
CA GLY A 532 -3.68 8.65 -10.25
C GLY A 532 -3.93 10.16 -10.38
N ARG A 533 -4.46 10.79 -9.33
CA ARG A 533 -4.71 12.24 -9.33
C ARG A 533 -3.41 13.06 -9.28
N ILE A 534 -2.45 12.64 -8.46
CA ILE A 534 -1.13 13.27 -8.38
C ILE A 534 -0.46 13.24 -9.76
N ARG A 535 -0.44 12.08 -10.41
CA ARG A 535 0.16 11.91 -11.75
C ARG A 535 -0.45 12.86 -12.79
N HIS A 536 -1.77 12.96 -12.86
CA HIS A 536 -2.46 13.88 -13.78
C HIS A 536 -2.06 15.34 -13.55
N ILE A 537 -1.94 15.77 -12.30
CA ILE A 537 -1.55 17.14 -11.99
C ILE A 537 -0.11 17.43 -12.44
N TYR A 538 0.81 16.48 -12.29
CA TYR A 538 2.19 16.64 -12.79
C TYR A 538 2.25 16.67 -14.33
N GLU A 539 1.45 15.83 -15.00
CA GLU A 539 1.33 15.82 -16.48
C GLU A 539 0.79 17.16 -17.00
N ASP A 540 -0.24 17.71 -16.35
CA ASP A 540 -0.86 19.00 -16.71
C ASP A 540 0.10 20.19 -16.49
N GLN A 541 1.01 20.11 -15.53
CA GLN A 541 2.01 21.15 -15.23
C GLN A 541 3.28 21.04 -16.08
N GLY A 542 3.38 20.07 -16.99
CA GLY A 542 4.53 19.90 -17.88
C GLY A 542 5.81 19.45 -17.16
N VAL A 543 5.71 18.95 -15.93
CA VAL A 543 6.84 18.50 -15.10
C VAL A 543 7.14 17.01 -15.32
N ALA A 544 6.30 16.30 -16.05
CA ALA A 544 6.54 14.90 -16.43
C ALA A 544 7.46 14.85 -17.66
N ALA A 545 8.74 14.66 -17.41
CA ALA A 545 9.74 14.26 -18.42
C ALA A 545 10.37 12.92 -18.02
#